data_6039675ad3acf7b097615c03325998ef
#
_entry.id   6039675ad3acf7b097615c03325998ef
#
_cell.length_a   1.000
_cell.length_b   1.000
_cell.length_c   1.000
_cell.angle_alpha   90.00
_cell.angle_beta   90.00
_cell.angle_gamma   90.00
#
_symmetry.space_group_name_H-M   'P 1'
#
loop_
_entity.id
_entity.type
_entity.pdbx_description
1 polymer ?
#
loop_
_entity_poly.entity_id
_entity_poly.type
_entity_poly.pdbx_seq_one_letter_code
_entity_poly.pdbx_strand_id
1 'polypeptide(L)'
;IMAEDKKFVEAITSMDVDFAQWYTDVVKKAELMGYSSVKGCMIFKPAGYAIWENIKAELDKRFKETGVENVYMPMFIPESLLQREKDHVEGFAPEVAWVTYGGLNPLQERMCVRPTSETLFCDFYKDEIQSYRDLPKVYNQWCSVVRWEKETRPFLRSREFLWQEGHTAHATAEEAEARTQQMLNVYADFCEDFLAIPVIRGRKTDKEKFAGAEATYTIEALMHDGKALQSGTSHNFGDGFAKAFGIQYTDKDNKLKYVHQTSWGMTTRLIGALIMVHGDDSGLVLPPRVAPVQVDIIPVMQKKAGVLEKAAEVKEKLINAGLRVKVDDSDKNPGWKFSEQEM
;
A
#
# COMPACT_ATOMS: atom_id res chain seq x y z
N ILE A 1 -37.97 10.29 23.48
CA ILE A 1 -37.06 11.41 23.20
C ILE A 1 -35.68 10.82 23.42
N MET A 2 -35.06 10.34 22.35
CA MET A 2 -33.65 9.94 22.40
C MET A 2 -32.83 11.23 22.51
N ALA A 3 -31.96 11.31 23.51
CA ALA A 3 -31.00 12.41 23.61
C ALA A 3 -30.11 12.37 22.36
N GLU A 4 -30.08 13.45 21.59
CA GLU A 4 -29.05 13.64 20.58
C GLU A 4 -27.72 13.59 21.30
N ASP A 5 -26.90 12.57 20.97
CA ASP A 5 -25.51 12.53 21.37
C ASP A 5 -24.84 13.80 20.80
N LYS A 6 -24.44 14.69 21.68
CA LYS A 6 -23.69 15.90 21.29
C LYS A 6 -22.39 15.45 20.62
N LYS A 7 -22.29 15.68 19.32
CA LYS A 7 -21.02 15.50 18.58
C LYS A 7 -19.92 16.32 19.27
N PHE A 8 -18.84 15.66 19.68
CA PHE A 8 -17.65 16.33 20.20
C PHE A 8 -16.93 17.12 19.11
N VAL A 9 -17.03 16.69 17.85
CA VAL A 9 -16.41 17.31 16.68
C VAL A 9 -17.49 17.69 15.69
N GLU A 10 -17.73 19.00 15.54
CA GLU A 10 -18.69 19.56 14.56
C GLU A 10 -18.03 19.88 13.20
N ALA A 11 -16.75 19.51 13.02
CA ALA A 11 -15.93 20.02 11.91
C ALA A 11 -15.96 19.17 10.64
N ILE A 12 -16.68 18.03 10.62
CA ILE A 12 -16.78 17.11 9.49
C ILE A 12 -18.23 16.87 9.08
N THR A 13 -18.43 16.64 7.78
CA THR A 13 -19.73 16.23 7.23
C THR A 13 -20.09 14.85 7.77
N SER A 14 -21.39 14.60 8.04
CA SER A 14 -21.83 13.25 8.46
C SER A 14 -21.72 12.25 7.31
N MET A 15 -21.34 11.01 7.65
CA MET A 15 -21.24 9.89 6.69
C MET A 15 -22.54 9.65 5.94
N ASP A 16 -23.69 9.75 6.63
CA ASP A 16 -25.03 9.50 6.09
C ASP A 16 -25.48 10.60 5.13
N VAL A 17 -24.95 11.84 5.28
CA VAL A 17 -25.28 12.99 4.41
C VAL A 17 -24.44 12.95 3.14
N ASP A 18 -23.14 12.82 3.26
CA ASP A 18 -22.22 12.74 2.11
C ASP A 18 -20.96 11.96 2.51
N PHE A 19 -20.95 10.68 2.20
CA PHE A 19 -19.83 9.78 2.52
C PHE A 19 -18.51 10.23 1.87
N ALA A 20 -18.58 10.76 0.66
CA ALA A 20 -17.42 11.23 -0.07
C ALA A 20 -16.80 12.48 0.57
N GLN A 21 -17.63 13.42 1.00
CA GLN A 21 -17.18 14.62 1.68
C GLN A 21 -16.68 14.29 3.10
N TRP A 22 -17.39 13.42 3.83
CA TRP A 22 -16.96 12.92 5.13
C TRP A 22 -15.53 12.34 5.05
N TYR A 23 -15.26 11.46 4.09
CA TYR A 23 -13.93 10.88 3.88
C TYR A 23 -12.85 11.96 3.67
N THR A 24 -13.14 12.95 2.83
CA THR A 24 -12.22 14.05 2.55
C THR A 24 -11.97 14.91 3.79
N ASP A 25 -13.02 15.18 4.56
CA ASP A 25 -12.92 15.95 5.80
C ASP A 25 -12.08 15.23 6.84
N VAL A 26 -12.27 13.92 7.04
CA VAL A 26 -11.44 13.10 7.96
C VAL A 26 -9.98 13.14 7.55
N VAL A 27 -9.66 12.91 6.28
CA VAL A 27 -8.26 12.95 5.79
C VAL A 27 -7.59 14.28 6.09
N LYS A 28 -8.30 15.40 5.90
CA LYS A 28 -7.77 16.74 6.13
C LYS A 28 -7.65 17.06 7.61
N LYS A 29 -8.70 16.80 8.38
CA LYS A 29 -8.78 17.18 9.80
C LYS A 29 -7.86 16.34 10.68
N ALA A 30 -7.75 15.04 10.41
CA ALA A 30 -6.78 14.17 11.07
C ALA A 30 -5.34 14.39 10.57
N GLU A 31 -5.12 15.37 9.70
CA GLU A 31 -3.81 15.74 9.18
C GLU A 31 -3.03 14.58 8.52
N LEU A 32 -3.71 13.69 7.82
CA LEU A 32 -3.09 12.53 7.20
C LEU A 32 -2.42 12.87 5.87
N MET A 33 -3.03 13.77 5.10
CA MET A 33 -2.58 14.16 3.76
C MET A 33 -2.82 15.64 3.48
N GLY A 34 -1.95 16.23 2.65
CA GLY A 34 -2.09 17.58 2.12
C GLY A 34 -2.01 17.60 0.60
N TYR A 35 -2.57 18.64 -0.02
CA TYR A 35 -2.42 18.86 -1.46
C TYR A 35 -1.04 19.44 -1.77
N SER A 36 -0.42 18.97 -2.86
CA SER A 36 0.84 19.52 -3.36
C SER A 36 0.63 20.49 -4.51
N SER A 37 1.68 21.20 -4.90
CA SER A 37 1.71 22.00 -6.14
C SER A 37 1.66 21.15 -7.40
N VAL A 38 1.95 19.84 -7.30
CA VAL A 38 1.84 18.90 -8.42
C VAL A 38 0.45 18.30 -8.42
N LYS A 39 -0.37 18.73 -9.38
CA LYS A 39 -1.78 18.29 -9.48
C LYS A 39 -1.90 16.77 -9.52
N GLY A 40 -2.68 16.21 -8.59
CA GLY A 40 -2.92 14.76 -8.47
C GLY A 40 -1.88 14.00 -7.68
N CYS A 41 -0.82 14.66 -7.20
CA CYS A 41 0.14 14.11 -6.25
C CYS A 41 -0.08 14.74 -4.87
N MET A 42 -0.09 13.91 -3.84
CA MET A 42 -0.40 14.32 -2.47
C MET A 42 0.85 14.35 -1.60
N ILE A 43 0.83 15.19 -0.57
CA ILE A 43 1.83 15.18 0.49
C ILE A 43 1.32 14.27 1.60
N PHE A 44 2.08 13.22 1.93
CA PHE A 44 1.83 12.44 3.14
C PHE A 44 2.32 13.25 4.34
N LYS A 45 1.40 13.62 5.23
CA LYS A 45 1.76 14.29 6.49
C LYS A 45 2.29 13.26 7.51
N PRO A 46 2.96 13.69 8.58
CA PRO A 46 3.59 12.78 9.54
C PRO A 46 2.67 11.69 10.08
N ALA A 47 1.42 12.01 10.43
CA ALA A 47 0.48 11.02 10.95
C ALA A 47 0.10 9.98 9.89
N GLY A 48 -0.18 10.41 8.66
CA GLY A 48 -0.48 9.50 7.54
C GLY A 48 0.71 8.63 7.16
N TYR A 49 1.91 9.19 7.15
CA TYR A 49 3.13 8.44 6.85
C TYR A 49 3.48 7.43 7.94
N ALA A 50 3.28 7.77 9.22
CA ALA A 50 3.51 6.86 10.33
C ALA A 50 2.57 5.64 10.30
N ILE A 51 1.32 5.79 9.84
CA ILE A 51 0.43 4.66 9.59
C ILE A 51 1.04 3.75 8.51
N TRP A 52 1.55 4.34 7.43
CA TRP A 52 2.23 3.59 6.37
C TRP A 52 3.47 2.85 6.86
N GLU A 53 4.29 3.46 7.69
CA GLU A 53 5.46 2.81 8.29
C GLU A 53 5.07 1.58 9.12
N ASN A 54 3.99 1.66 9.91
CA ASN A 54 3.49 0.52 10.68
C ASN A 54 2.94 -0.60 9.77
N ILE A 55 2.21 -0.25 8.70
CA ILE A 55 1.75 -1.20 7.68
C ILE A 55 2.95 -1.89 7.04
N LYS A 56 3.93 -1.11 6.60
CA LYS A 56 5.15 -1.62 5.96
C LYS A 56 5.92 -2.56 6.88
N ALA A 57 6.12 -2.19 8.13
CA ALA A 57 6.91 -2.99 9.08
C ALA A 57 6.27 -4.38 9.31
N GLU A 58 4.96 -4.44 9.55
CA GLU A 58 4.27 -5.71 9.79
C GLU A 58 4.17 -6.56 8.52
N LEU A 59 3.83 -5.95 7.39
CA LEU A 59 3.68 -6.68 6.13
C LEU A 59 5.03 -7.21 5.63
N ASP A 60 6.11 -6.42 5.72
CA ASP A 60 7.46 -6.84 5.36
C ASP A 60 7.96 -8.04 6.21
N LYS A 61 7.63 -8.04 7.50
CA LYS A 61 7.89 -9.17 8.39
C LYS A 61 7.21 -10.45 7.87
N ARG A 62 5.91 -10.37 7.54
CA ARG A 62 5.14 -11.51 7.00
C ARG A 62 5.69 -12.00 5.66
N PHE A 63 6.16 -11.11 4.81
CA PHE A 63 6.82 -11.49 3.56
C PHE A 63 8.10 -12.28 3.81
N LYS A 64 8.97 -11.80 4.72
CA LYS A 64 10.22 -12.47 5.08
C LYS A 64 10.00 -13.86 5.67
N GLU A 65 8.93 -14.04 6.42
CA GLU A 65 8.53 -15.36 6.94
C GLU A 65 8.20 -16.37 5.82
N THR A 66 7.88 -15.90 4.62
CA THR A 66 7.67 -16.74 3.42
C THR A 66 8.90 -16.86 2.52
N GLY A 67 10.05 -16.33 2.94
CA GLY A 67 11.30 -16.37 2.17
C GLY A 67 11.46 -15.25 1.16
N VAL A 68 10.68 -14.17 1.25
CA VAL A 68 10.82 -12.98 0.40
C VAL A 68 12.04 -12.17 0.79
N GLU A 69 12.78 -11.72 -0.21
CA GLU A 69 13.90 -10.78 -0.06
C GLU A 69 13.59 -9.45 -0.74
N ASN A 70 13.99 -8.34 -0.11
CA ASN A 70 13.79 -7.02 -0.66
C ASN A 70 14.92 -6.62 -1.60
N VAL A 71 14.55 -6.02 -2.73
CA VAL A 71 15.46 -5.42 -3.71
C VAL A 71 15.01 -4.00 -4.04
N TYR A 72 15.75 -3.32 -4.89
CA TYR A 72 15.33 -2.02 -5.43
C TYR A 72 15.68 -1.94 -6.92
N MET A 73 14.67 -1.71 -7.77
CA MET A 73 14.81 -1.51 -9.20
C MET A 73 14.85 -0.02 -9.54
N PRO A 74 15.50 0.38 -10.64
CA PRO A 74 15.50 1.76 -11.11
C PRO A 74 14.08 2.33 -11.28
N MET A 75 13.94 3.63 -11.07
CA MET A 75 12.66 4.33 -11.25
C MET A 75 12.24 4.43 -12.73
N PHE A 76 13.20 4.50 -13.66
CA PHE A 76 12.94 4.74 -15.06
C PHE A 76 12.96 3.44 -15.88
N ILE A 77 12.03 3.36 -16.83
CA ILE A 77 11.91 2.24 -17.76
C ILE A 77 12.12 2.80 -19.18
N PRO A 78 13.12 2.34 -19.94
CA PRO A 78 13.27 2.68 -21.35
C PRO A 78 12.03 2.25 -22.16
N GLU A 79 11.63 3.05 -23.13
CA GLU A 79 10.46 2.74 -23.97
C GLU A 79 10.60 1.38 -24.66
N SER A 80 11.78 1.05 -25.16
CA SER A 80 12.06 -0.23 -25.80
C SER A 80 11.83 -1.44 -24.87
N LEU A 81 12.13 -1.27 -23.58
CA LEU A 81 11.89 -2.31 -22.58
C LEU A 81 10.39 -2.46 -22.27
N LEU A 82 9.67 -1.33 -22.13
CA LEU A 82 8.23 -1.34 -21.88
C LEU A 82 7.44 -2.00 -23.00
N GLN A 83 7.90 -1.86 -24.25
CA GLN A 83 7.22 -2.38 -25.44
C GLN A 83 7.41 -3.88 -25.70
N ARG A 84 8.24 -4.57 -24.93
CA ARG A 84 8.54 -6.00 -25.17
C ARG A 84 7.34 -6.91 -24.93
N GLU A 85 6.43 -6.55 -24.03
CA GLU A 85 5.21 -7.31 -23.78
C GLU A 85 4.00 -6.46 -24.22
N LYS A 86 3.32 -6.92 -25.28
CA LYS A 86 2.30 -6.13 -25.97
C LYS A 86 1.07 -5.83 -25.10
N ASP A 87 0.53 -6.82 -24.42
CA ASP A 87 -0.69 -6.65 -23.63
C ASP A 87 -0.41 -5.70 -22.44
N HIS A 88 0.79 -5.79 -21.87
CA HIS A 88 1.25 -4.92 -20.79
C HIS A 88 1.36 -3.46 -21.26
N VAL A 89 1.97 -3.21 -22.42
CA VAL A 89 2.10 -1.84 -22.95
C VAL A 89 0.76 -1.25 -23.33
N GLU A 90 -0.16 -2.01 -23.93
CA GLU A 90 -1.51 -1.56 -24.24
C GLU A 90 -2.29 -1.15 -22.99
N GLY A 91 -2.10 -1.86 -21.86
CA GLY A 91 -2.72 -1.55 -20.59
C GLY A 91 -2.18 -0.28 -19.92
N PHE A 92 -0.89 0.00 -20.00
CA PHE A 92 -0.24 1.09 -19.26
C PHE A 92 0.16 2.32 -20.09
N ALA A 93 0.29 2.20 -21.42
CA ALA A 93 0.76 3.31 -22.27
C ALA A 93 0.00 4.64 -22.07
N PRO A 94 -1.34 4.66 -21.84
CA PRO A 94 -2.07 5.91 -21.63
C PRO A 94 -1.77 6.60 -20.29
N GLU A 95 -1.19 5.89 -19.33
CA GLU A 95 -1.03 6.32 -17.94
C GLU A 95 0.42 6.57 -17.51
N VAL A 96 1.39 6.44 -18.42
CA VAL A 96 2.80 6.66 -18.07
C VAL A 96 3.20 8.14 -18.17
N ALA A 97 4.06 8.56 -17.24
CA ALA A 97 4.75 9.84 -17.32
C ALA A 97 6.06 9.67 -18.08
N TRP A 98 6.23 10.42 -19.18
CA TRP A 98 7.41 10.33 -20.03
C TRP A 98 8.49 11.32 -19.62
N VAL A 99 9.73 10.84 -19.56
CA VAL A 99 10.95 11.62 -19.37
C VAL A 99 11.68 11.67 -20.71
N THR A 100 11.83 12.87 -21.24
CA THR A 100 12.39 13.12 -22.58
C THR A 100 13.72 13.87 -22.57
N TYR A 101 14.11 14.42 -21.41
CA TYR A 101 15.36 15.15 -21.21
C TYR A 101 16.15 14.58 -20.04
N GLY A 102 17.48 14.50 -20.18
CA GLY A 102 18.44 14.29 -19.11
C GLY A 102 19.28 15.55 -18.94
N GLY A 103 19.09 16.25 -17.81
CA GLY A 103 19.58 17.61 -17.68
C GLY A 103 18.97 18.53 -18.73
N LEU A 104 19.80 19.19 -19.54
CA LEU A 104 19.36 20.11 -20.62
C LEU A 104 19.32 19.45 -22.01
N ASN A 105 19.72 18.19 -22.10
CA ASN A 105 19.82 17.50 -23.38
C ASN A 105 18.64 16.54 -23.58
N PRO A 106 18.05 16.48 -24.80
CA PRO A 106 17.07 15.47 -25.12
C PRO A 106 17.70 14.09 -25.06
N LEU A 107 16.94 13.11 -24.53
CA LEU A 107 17.34 11.70 -24.51
C LEU A 107 17.23 11.11 -25.91
N GLN A 108 18.16 10.22 -26.28
CA GLN A 108 18.07 9.46 -27.52
C GLN A 108 16.86 8.52 -27.55
N GLU A 109 16.54 7.93 -26.41
CA GLU A 109 15.34 7.14 -26.14
C GLU A 109 14.63 7.71 -24.93
N ARG A 110 13.33 7.97 -25.03
CA ARG A 110 12.54 8.41 -23.89
C ARG A 110 12.37 7.28 -22.89
N MET A 111 12.22 7.64 -21.64
CA MET A 111 11.94 6.72 -20.53
C MET A 111 10.62 7.09 -19.88
N CYS A 112 9.91 6.12 -19.32
CA CYS A 112 8.81 6.44 -18.45
C CYS A 112 9.20 6.30 -16.98
N VAL A 113 8.52 7.06 -16.12
CA VAL A 113 8.53 6.78 -14.68
C VAL A 113 7.69 5.51 -14.47
N ARG A 114 8.23 4.52 -13.78
CA ARG A 114 7.59 3.20 -13.61
C ARG A 114 6.13 3.30 -13.15
N PRO A 115 5.17 2.75 -13.89
CA PRO A 115 3.80 2.56 -13.43
C PRO A 115 3.65 1.25 -12.64
N THR A 116 4.56 0.33 -12.88
CA THR A 116 4.79 -0.98 -12.28
C THR A 116 6.12 -1.51 -12.82
N SER A 117 6.70 -2.55 -12.27
CA SER A 117 8.10 -2.94 -12.58
C SER A 117 8.26 -4.31 -13.21
N GLU A 118 7.21 -4.95 -13.75
CA GLU A 118 7.29 -6.28 -14.38
C GLU A 118 8.40 -6.35 -15.41
N THR A 119 8.48 -5.36 -16.29
CA THR A 119 9.48 -5.37 -17.37
C THR A 119 10.91 -5.21 -16.86
N LEU A 120 11.14 -4.42 -15.81
CA LEU A 120 12.44 -4.30 -15.17
C LEU A 120 12.88 -5.60 -14.50
N PHE A 121 11.96 -6.25 -13.77
CA PHE A 121 12.25 -7.55 -13.17
C PHE A 121 12.49 -8.64 -14.21
N CYS A 122 11.74 -8.64 -15.29
CA CYS A 122 11.95 -9.58 -16.39
C CYS A 122 13.34 -9.41 -17.05
N ASP A 123 13.74 -8.18 -17.29
CA ASP A 123 15.08 -7.88 -17.86
C ASP A 123 16.19 -8.33 -16.91
N PHE A 124 16.05 -8.09 -15.63
CA PHE A 124 16.95 -8.55 -14.59
C PHE A 124 16.98 -10.08 -14.46
N TYR A 125 15.83 -10.74 -14.40
CA TYR A 125 15.76 -12.20 -14.27
C TYR A 125 16.31 -12.96 -15.46
N LYS A 126 16.26 -12.38 -16.66
CA LYS A 126 16.85 -12.98 -17.84
C LYS A 126 18.34 -13.28 -17.65
N ASP A 127 19.06 -12.40 -16.97
CA ASP A 127 20.49 -12.56 -16.73
C ASP A 127 20.77 -13.35 -15.44
N GLU A 128 19.92 -13.26 -14.42
CA GLU A 128 20.09 -13.90 -13.12
C GLU A 128 19.71 -15.38 -13.10
N ILE A 129 18.84 -15.83 -14.00
CA ILE A 129 18.31 -17.19 -14.03
C ILE A 129 18.90 -17.95 -15.20
N GLN A 130 19.70 -18.99 -14.92
CA GLN A 130 20.35 -19.85 -15.92
C GLN A 130 20.05 -21.33 -15.69
N SER A 131 19.86 -21.74 -14.45
CA SER A 131 19.71 -23.11 -14.00
C SER A 131 18.59 -23.24 -12.99
N TYR A 132 18.03 -24.47 -12.85
CA TYR A 132 17.04 -24.76 -11.80
C TYR A 132 17.53 -24.43 -10.40
N ARG A 133 18.84 -24.34 -10.17
CA ARG A 133 19.44 -23.97 -8.88
C ARG A 133 19.25 -22.48 -8.54
N ASP A 134 18.97 -21.64 -9.53
CA ASP A 134 18.72 -20.21 -9.36
C ASP A 134 17.29 -19.93 -8.95
N LEU A 135 16.41 -20.93 -8.95
CA LEU A 135 14.99 -20.84 -8.66
C LEU A 135 14.63 -21.43 -7.29
N PRO A 136 13.58 -20.91 -6.63
CA PRO A 136 12.78 -19.75 -7.05
C PRO A 136 13.48 -18.44 -6.78
N LYS A 137 13.14 -17.38 -7.53
CA LYS A 137 13.42 -15.98 -7.20
C LYS A 137 12.17 -15.37 -6.59
N VAL A 138 12.29 -14.82 -5.38
CA VAL A 138 11.15 -14.28 -4.62
C VAL A 138 11.51 -12.91 -4.08
N TYR A 139 11.41 -11.90 -4.93
CA TYR A 139 11.81 -10.55 -4.62
C TYR A 139 10.63 -9.60 -4.51
N ASN A 140 10.78 -8.63 -3.63
CA ASN A 140 9.85 -7.55 -3.39
C ASN A 140 10.60 -6.21 -3.38
N GLN A 141 9.94 -5.14 -3.76
CA GLN A 141 10.44 -3.79 -3.51
C GLN A 141 9.37 -2.90 -2.89
N TRP A 142 9.81 -2.04 -1.99
CA TRP A 142 9.03 -0.93 -1.45
C TRP A 142 9.41 0.33 -2.20
N CYS A 143 8.47 0.95 -2.88
CA CYS A 143 8.76 2.08 -3.74
C CYS A 143 7.54 2.95 -4.02
N SER A 144 7.71 4.04 -4.76
CA SER A 144 6.63 4.77 -5.40
C SER A 144 6.51 4.37 -6.87
N VAL A 145 5.32 4.53 -7.41
CA VAL A 145 5.02 4.43 -8.84
C VAL A 145 4.17 5.60 -9.29
N VAL A 146 4.18 5.87 -10.59
CA VAL A 146 3.42 6.97 -11.19
C VAL A 146 2.47 6.42 -12.24
N ARG A 147 1.17 6.68 -12.05
CA ARG A 147 0.10 6.41 -13.02
C ARG A 147 -0.66 7.69 -13.26
N TRP A 148 -0.67 8.20 -14.50
CA TRP A 148 -1.19 9.52 -14.83
C TRP A 148 -2.71 9.55 -14.85
N GLU A 149 -3.31 9.31 -13.69
CA GLU A 149 -4.74 9.26 -13.46
C GLU A 149 -5.42 10.59 -13.78
N LYS A 150 -6.60 10.52 -14.41
CA LYS A 150 -7.42 11.71 -14.72
C LYS A 150 -8.11 12.25 -13.47
N GLU A 151 -8.67 11.35 -12.67
CA GLU A 151 -9.36 11.67 -11.42
C GLU A 151 -8.56 11.11 -10.24
N THR A 152 -8.39 11.94 -9.21
CA THR A 152 -7.61 11.57 -8.04
C THR A 152 -8.41 11.77 -6.76
N ARG A 153 -8.10 10.94 -5.76
CA ARG A 153 -8.71 10.98 -4.43
C ARG A 153 -7.69 10.55 -3.38
N PRO A 154 -7.55 11.27 -2.26
CA PRO A 154 -6.54 10.97 -1.25
C PRO A 154 -6.53 9.47 -0.87
N PHE A 155 -5.35 8.87 -0.82
CA PHE A 155 -5.04 7.44 -0.60
C PHE A 155 -5.64 6.47 -1.63
N LEU A 156 -6.84 6.71 -2.14
CA LEU A 156 -7.55 5.75 -2.99
C LEU A 156 -7.04 5.73 -4.42
N ARG A 157 -6.74 6.92 -4.97
CA ARG A 157 -6.25 7.10 -6.33
C ARG A 157 -5.47 8.39 -6.45
N SER A 158 -4.17 8.31 -6.67
CA SER A 158 -3.29 9.44 -6.90
C SER A 158 -2.30 9.13 -8.01
N ARG A 159 -1.74 10.18 -8.63
CA ARG A 159 -0.78 10.02 -9.73
C ARG A 159 0.52 9.39 -9.28
N GLU A 160 0.95 9.69 -8.08
CA GLU A 160 2.04 9.00 -7.40
C GLU A 160 1.50 8.40 -6.10
N PHE A 161 1.86 7.15 -5.83
CA PHE A 161 1.51 6.48 -4.59
C PHE A 161 2.62 5.54 -4.14
N LEU A 162 2.63 5.23 -2.85
CA LEU A 162 3.55 4.29 -2.24
C LEU A 162 2.92 2.90 -2.24
N TRP A 163 3.76 1.91 -2.47
CA TRP A 163 3.34 0.52 -2.44
C TRP A 163 4.51 -0.44 -2.18
N GLN A 164 4.21 -1.70 -2.13
CA GLN A 164 5.16 -2.77 -2.41
C GLN A 164 4.70 -3.51 -3.67
N GLU A 165 5.66 -4.03 -4.39
CA GLU A 165 5.45 -4.95 -5.50
C GLU A 165 6.40 -6.12 -5.39
N GLY A 166 5.82 -7.32 -5.29
CA GLY A 166 6.57 -8.57 -5.35
C GLY A 166 6.56 -9.12 -6.76
N HIS A 167 7.70 -9.63 -7.19
CA HIS A 167 7.87 -10.25 -8.50
C HIS A 167 8.67 -11.53 -8.32
N THR A 168 8.09 -12.67 -8.73
CA THR A 168 8.70 -13.97 -8.49
C THR A 168 8.87 -14.76 -9.77
N ALA A 169 9.81 -15.70 -9.76
CA ALA A 169 10.01 -16.66 -10.85
C ALA A 169 10.18 -18.06 -10.27
N HIS A 170 9.49 -19.02 -10.86
CA HIS A 170 9.41 -20.40 -10.41
C HIS A 170 9.69 -21.38 -11.56
N ALA A 171 10.09 -22.58 -11.21
CA ALA A 171 10.35 -23.64 -12.19
C ALA A 171 9.08 -24.19 -12.84
N THR A 172 7.99 -24.27 -12.10
CA THR A 172 6.74 -24.89 -12.56
C THR A 172 5.52 -23.99 -12.40
N ALA A 173 4.47 -24.28 -13.17
CA ALA A 173 3.19 -23.59 -13.07
C ALA A 173 2.55 -23.80 -11.69
N GLU A 174 2.68 -24.99 -11.12
CA GLU A 174 2.16 -25.34 -9.80
C GLU A 174 2.83 -24.53 -8.68
N GLU A 175 4.14 -24.35 -8.75
CA GLU A 175 4.88 -23.51 -7.81
C GLU A 175 4.44 -22.04 -7.90
N ALA A 176 4.26 -21.51 -9.11
CA ALA A 176 3.79 -20.16 -9.34
C ALA A 176 2.36 -19.96 -8.80
N GLU A 177 1.44 -20.90 -9.07
CA GLU A 177 0.08 -20.84 -8.52
C GLU A 177 0.08 -20.90 -7.00
N ALA A 178 0.88 -21.79 -6.40
CA ALA A 178 1.00 -21.89 -4.95
C ALA A 178 1.49 -20.57 -4.33
N ARG A 179 2.47 -19.91 -4.93
CA ARG A 179 2.94 -18.58 -4.49
C ARG A 179 1.87 -17.51 -4.65
N THR A 180 1.15 -17.52 -5.77
CA THR A 180 0.04 -16.58 -6.02
C THR A 180 -1.01 -16.66 -4.90
N GLN A 181 -1.43 -17.86 -4.53
CA GLN A 181 -2.41 -18.09 -3.46
C GLN A 181 -1.82 -17.77 -2.07
N GLN A 182 -0.57 -18.12 -1.81
CA GLN A 182 0.09 -17.80 -0.56
C GLN A 182 0.12 -16.31 -0.29
N MET A 183 0.48 -15.50 -1.27
CA MET A 183 0.56 -14.05 -1.09
C MET A 183 -0.81 -13.40 -0.97
N LEU A 184 -1.82 -13.92 -1.67
CA LEU A 184 -3.21 -13.51 -1.45
C LEU A 184 -3.65 -13.75 0.00
N ASN A 185 -3.32 -14.90 0.57
CA ASN A 185 -3.63 -15.23 1.95
C ASN A 185 -2.85 -14.36 2.94
N VAL A 186 -1.57 -14.09 2.69
CA VAL A 186 -0.78 -13.14 3.51
C VAL A 186 -1.47 -11.78 3.57
N TYR A 187 -1.95 -11.27 2.44
CA TYR A 187 -2.69 -10.00 2.39
C TYR A 187 -4.00 -10.04 3.17
N ALA A 188 -4.77 -11.10 2.99
CA ALA A 188 -6.04 -11.23 3.67
C ALA A 188 -5.87 -11.35 5.19
N ASP A 189 -4.95 -12.20 5.65
CA ASP A 189 -4.63 -12.38 7.06
C ASP A 189 -4.10 -11.08 7.67
N PHE A 190 -3.25 -10.35 6.94
CA PHE A 190 -2.77 -9.03 7.36
C PHE A 190 -3.90 -8.02 7.53
N CYS A 191 -4.85 -7.96 6.59
CA CYS A 191 -6.00 -7.07 6.70
C CYS A 191 -6.88 -7.44 7.89
N GLU A 192 -7.17 -8.71 8.08
CA GLU A 192 -8.06 -9.19 9.15
C GLU A 192 -7.40 -9.09 10.53
N ASP A 193 -6.16 -9.55 10.67
CA ASP A 193 -5.48 -9.64 11.98
C ASP A 193 -4.91 -8.29 12.44
N PHE A 194 -4.28 -7.53 11.53
CA PHE A 194 -3.53 -6.32 11.88
C PHE A 194 -4.35 -5.04 11.69
N LEU A 195 -5.09 -4.95 10.59
CA LEU A 195 -5.91 -3.79 10.26
C LEU A 195 -7.36 -3.93 10.74
N ALA A 196 -7.77 -5.12 11.21
CA ALA A 196 -9.14 -5.44 11.58
C ALA A 196 -10.15 -5.13 10.45
N ILE A 197 -9.75 -5.33 9.20
CA ILE A 197 -10.57 -5.13 8.01
C ILE A 197 -10.98 -6.50 7.46
N PRO A 198 -12.26 -6.88 7.56
CA PRO A 198 -12.77 -8.07 6.90
C PRO A 198 -12.65 -7.96 5.39
N VAL A 199 -12.15 -8.99 4.73
CA VAL A 199 -11.98 -9.01 3.28
C VAL A 199 -12.51 -10.30 2.66
N ILE A 200 -12.93 -10.21 1.40
CA ILE A 200 -13.35 -11.35 0.59
C ILE A 200 -12.27 -11.62 -0.45
N ARG A 201 -11.81 -12.86 -0.54
CA ARG A 201 -10.89 -13.33 -1.56
C ARG A 201 -11.65 -13.73 -2.81
N GLY A 202 -11.17 -13.36 -3.98
CA GLY A 202 -11.82 -13.70 -5.24
C GLY A 202 -10.88 -13.68 -6.43
N ARG A 203 -11.31 -14.30 -7.51
CA ARG A 203 -10.66 -14.22 -8.82
C ARG A 203 -11.38 -13.22 -9.70
N LYS A 204 -10.64 -12.31 -10.32
CA LYS A 204 -11.18 -11.37 -11.29
C LYS A 204 -11.60 -12.06 -12.58
N THR A 205 -12.61 -11.50 -13.22
CA THR A 205 -13.01 -11.93 -14.57
C THR A 205 -11.89 -11.66 -15.58
N ASP A 206 -11.91 -12.36 -16.70
CA ASP A 206 -10.91 -12.16 -17.76
C ASP A 206 -10.89 -10.73 -18.31
N LYS A 207 -12.01 -10.02 -18.23
CA LYS A 207 -12.13 -8.61 -18.64
C LYS A 207 -11.42 -7.64 -17.70
N GLU A 208 -11.32 -7.99 -16.42
CA GLU A 208 -10.81 -7.10 -15.35
C GLU A 208 -9.46 -7.53 -14.79
N LYS A 209 -8.92 -8.65 -15.26
CA LYS A 209 -7.61 -9.11 -14.84
C LYS A 209 -6.51 -8.15 -15.27
N PHE A 210 -5.39 -8.19 -14.56
CA PHE A 210 -4.22 -7.39 -14.88
C PHE A 210 -3.67 -7.71 -16.28
N ALA A 211 -3.22 -6.68 -17.00
CA ALA A 211 -2.71 -6.81 -18.36
C ALA A 211 -1.46 -7.70 -18.42
N GLY A 212 -1.52 -8.80 -19.18
CA GLY A 212 -0.46 -9.81 -19.27
C GLY A 212 -0.59 -10.97 -18.28
N ALA A 213 -1.52 -10.93 -17.31
CA ALA A 213 -1.76 -12.02 -16.38
C ALA A 213 -2.66 -13.13 -16.98
N GLU A 214 -2.38 -14.38 -16.64
CA GLU A 214 -3.29 -15.50 -16.89
C GLU A 214 -4.45 -15.49 -15.89
N ALA A 215 -4.16 -15.14 -14.63
CA ALA A 215 -5.16 -15.00 -13.59
C ALA A 215 -4.79 -13.86 -12.62
N THR A 216 -5.79 -13.12 -12.18
CA THR A 216 -5.67 -12.10 -11.13
C THR A 216 -6.61 -12.45 -9.99
N TYR A 217 -6.05 -12.55 -8.80
CA TYR A 217 -6.79 -12.68 -7.55
C TYR A 217 -6.74 -11.37 -6.77
N THR A 218 -7.78 -11.12 -6.00
CA THR A 218 -7.91 -9.88 -5.22
C THR A 218 -8.52 -10.16 -3.86
N ILE A 219 -8.22 -9.30 -2.91
CA ILE A 219 -8.99 -9.13 -1.68
C ILE A 219 -9.77 -7.84 -1.77
N GLU A 220 -11.02 -7.86 -1.39
CA GLU A 220 -11.89 -6.70 -1.42
C GLU A 220 -12.58 -6.50 -0.08
N ALA A 221 -12.59 -5.25 0.41
CA ALA A 221 -13.26 -4.84 1.62
C ALA A 221 -14.57 -4.13 1.28
N LEU A 222 -15.62 -4.36 2.08
CA LEU A 222 -16.89 -3.68 1.92
C LEU A 222 -16.87 -2.33 2.66
N MET A 223 -17.20 -1.26 1.94
CA MET A 223 -17.29 0.09 2.47
C MET A 223 -18.71 0.40 2.95
N HIS A 224 -18.85 1.42 3.79
CA HIS A 224 -20.16 1.84 4.34
C HIS A 224 -21.16 2.26 3.27
N ASP A 225 -20.70 2.76 2.13
CA ASP A 225 -21.55 3.11 0.98
C ASP A 225 -21.96 1.89 0.12
N GLY A 226 -21.66 0.68 0.57
CA GLY A 226 -22.00 -0.57 -0.11
C GLY A 226 -21.07 -0.93 -1.27
N LYS A 227 -20.02 -0.17 -1.52
CA LYS A 227 -19.04 -0.47 -2.57
C LYS A 227 -17.93 -1.38 -2.06
N ALA A 228 -17.44 -2.25 -2.93
CA ALA A 228 -16.25 -3.04 -2.69
C ALA A 228 -14.99 -2.24 -3.04
N LEU A 229 -14.00 -2.25 -2.14
CA LEU A 229 -12.69 -1.65 -2.37
C LEU A 229 -11.63 -2.73 -2.55
N GLN A 230 -11.00 -2.78 -3.72
CA GLN A 230 -9.84 -3.62 -3.96
C GLN A 230 -8.69 -3.20 -3.03
N SER A 231 -8.27 -4.13 -2.17
CA SER A 231 -7.31 -3.85 -1.08
C SER A 231 -5.97 -4.54 -1.24
N GLY A 232 -5.84 -5.47 -2.17
CA GLY A 232 -4.60 -6.15 -2.52
C GLY A 232 -4.83 -7.08 -3.70
N THR A 233 -3.79 -7.32 -4.49
CA THR A 233 -3.86 -8.19 -5.68
C THR A 233 -2.70 -9.16 -5.73
N SER A 234 -2.96 -10.34 -6.30
CA SER A 234 -1.95 -11.35 -6.58
C SER A 234 -2.19 -11.93 -7.97
N HIS A 235 -1.18 -11.87 -8.83
CA HIS A 235 -1.27 -12.23 -10.24
C HIS A 235 -0.43 -13.46 -10.54
N ASN A 236 -1.01 -14.39 -11.31
CA ASN A 236 -0.26 -15.45 -11.95
C ASN A 236 -0.08 -15.07 -13.43
N PHE A 237 1.17 -14.91 -13.86
CA PHE A 237 1.50 -14.57 -15.25
C PHE A 237 1.74 -15.81 -16.13
N GLY A 238 1.80 -17.01 -15.54
CA GLY A 238 2.25 -18.16 -16.26
C GLY A 238 3.66 -17.96 -16.84
N ASP A 239 3.88 -18.35 -18.08
CA ASP A 239 5.15 -18.22 -18.78
C ASP A 239 5.16 -17.12 -19.88
N GLY A 240 4.11 -16.32 -19.98
CA GLY A 240 3.94 -15.30 -21.02
C GLY A 240 5.06 -14.26 -21.04
N PHE A 241 5.35 -13.63 -19.90
CA PHE A 241 6.48 -12.69 -19.77
C PHE A 241 7.83 -13.38 -19.99
N ALA A 242 7.99 -14.60 -19.49
CA ALA A 242 9.21 -15.37 -19.68
C ALA A 242 9.50 -15.61 -21.16
N LYS A 243 8.49 -15.95 -21.96
CA LYS A 243 8.62 -16.09 -23.42
C LYS A 243 8.94 -14.78 -24.12
N ALA A 244 8.30 -13.68 -23.72
CA ALA A 244 8.53 -12.36 -24.30
C ALA A 244 9.94 -11.84 -24.02
N PHE A 245 10.50 -12.11 -22.83
CA PHE A 245 11.82 -11.66 -22.40
C PHE A 245 12.93 -12.68 -22.57
N GLY A 246 12.62 -13.94 -22.86
CA GLY A 246 13.60 -15.01 -22.97
C GLY A 246 14.17 -15.47 -21.62
N ILE A 247 13.33 -15.54 -20.58
CA ILE A 247 13.74 -15.99 -19.24
C ILE A 247 13.63 -17.51 -19.17
N GLN A 248 14.76 -18.17 -19.33
CA GLN A 248 14.86 -19.63 -19.43
C GLN A 248 15.86 -20.16 -18.41
N TYR A 249 15.65 -21.41 -18.01
CA TYR A 249 16.56 -22.14 -17.15
C TYR A 249 16.78 -23.57 -17.66
N THR A 250 17.96 -24.11 -17.40
CA THR A 250 18.26 -25.52 -17.65
C THR A 250 17.78 -26.35 -16.46
N ASP A 251 16.88 -27.29 -16.71
CA ASP A 251 16.35 -28.17 -15.68
C ASP A 251 17.33 -29.33 -15.30
N LYS A 252 16.90 -30.19 -14.39
CA LYS A 252 17.71 -31.33 -13.91
C LYS A 252 18.01 -32.35 -15.01
N ASP A 253 17.18 -32.41 -16.05
CA ASP A 253 17.33 -33.31 -17.18
C ASP A 253 18.08 -32.63 -18.34
N ASN A 254 18.74 -31.51 -18.08
CA ASN A 254 19.48 -30.70 -19.05
C ASN A 254 18.63 -30.17 -20.21
N LYS A 255 17.33 -29.92 -19.95
CA LYS A 255 16.40 -29.31 -20.88
C LYS A 255 16.18 -27.85 -20.55
N LEU A 256 16.08 -27.04 -21.61
CA LEU A 256 15.79 -25.60 -21.48
C LEU A 256 14.29 -25.39 -21.34
N LYS A 257 13.87 -24.67 -20.31
CA LYS A 257 12.46 -24.36 -19.99
C LYS A 257 12.29 -22.89 -19.64
N TYR A 258 11.10 -22.36 -19.92
CA TYR A 258 10.69 -21.03 -19.45
C TYR A 258 10.27 -21.07 -17.98
N VAL A 259 10.55 -20.00 -17.24
CA VAL A 259 10.07 -19.83 -15.88
C VAL A 259 8.58 -19.47 -15.86
N HIS A 260 7.93 -19.71 -14.73
CA HIS A 260 6.57 -19.25 -14.43
C HIS A 260 6.63 -18.14 -13.40
N GLN A 261 5.92 -17.04 -13.64
CA GLN A 261 6.07 -15.81 -12.85
C GLN A 261 4.79 -15.41 -12.14
N THR A 262 4.96 -14.71 -11.04
CA THR A 262 3.88 -14.09 -10.27
C THR A 262 4.25 -12.65 -9.94
N SER A 263 3.23 -11.81 -9.70
CA SER A 263 3.42 -10.55 -9.02
C SER A 263 2.27 -10.27 -8.05
N TRP A 264 2.54 -9.49 -7.03
CA TRP A 264 1.57 -9.17 -6.00
C TRP A 264 1.87 -7.79 -5.40
N GLY A 265 0.81 -7.04 -5.12
CA GLY A 265 0.92 -5.65 -4.72
C GLY A 265 -0.16 -5.20 -3.75
N MET A 266 0.26 -4.31 -2.85
CA MET A 266 -0.58 -3.62 -1.89
C MET A 266 -0.08 -2.18 -1.72
N THR A 267 -1.00 -1.23 -1.67
CA THR A 267 -0.67 0.20 -1.75
C THR A 267 -1.15 0.96 -0.50
N THR A 268 -0.80 2.23 -0.43
CA THR A 268 -1.34 3.20 0.54
C THR A 268 -2.86 3.36 0.49
N ARG A 269 -3.55 2.74 -0.50
CA ARG A 269 -5.03 2.62 -0.50
C ARG A 269 -5.57 1.99 0.77
N LEU A 270 -4.80 1.13 1.44
CA LEU A 270 -5.19 0.54 2.73
C LEU A 270 -5.45 1.57 3.81
N ILE A 271 -4.79 2.72 3.78
CA ILE A 271 -5.07 3.82 4.71
C ILE A 271 -6.48 4.36 4.43
N GLY A 272 -6.85 4.48 3.16
CA GLY A 272 -8.22 4.82 2.78
C GLY A 272 -9.24 3.77 3.26
N ALA A 273 -8.91 2.49 3.15
CA ALA A 273 -9.75 1.41 3.67
C ALA A 273 -9.91 1.50 5.20
N LEU A 274 -8.83 1.76 5.95
CA LEU A 274 -8.87 1.98 7.39
C LEU A 274 -9.85 3.09 7.77
N ILE A 275 -9.76 4.24 7.09
CA ILE A 275 -10.65 5.38 7.33
C ILE A 275 -12.11 4.98 7.07
N MET A 276 -12.38 4.37 5.91
CA MET A 276 -13.74 4.05 5.48
C MET A 276 -14.39 2.90 6.28
N VAL A 277 -13.60 1.97 6.80
CA VAL A 277 -14.12 0.84 7.59
C VAL A 277 -14.28 1.21 9.06
N HIS A 278 -13.34 1.94 9.64
CA HIS A 278 -13.29 2.18 11.08
C HIS A 278 -13.69 3.59 11.51
N GLY A 279 -13.52 4.59 10.64
CA GLY A 279 -13.90 5.97 10.95
C GLY A 279 -15.39 6.11 11.19
N ASP A 280 -15.76 7.15 11.92
CA ASP A 280 -17.14 7.50 12.26
C ASP A 280 -17.38 9.02 12.10
N ASP A 281 -18.52 9.49 12.54
CA ASP A 281 -18.87 10.91 12.48
C ASP A 281 -18.11 11.79 13.49
N SER A 282 -17.32 11.19 14.39
CA SER A 282 -16.41 11.89 15.29
C SER A 282 -15.00 12.05 14.69
N GLY A 283 -14.64 11.19 13.74
CA GLY A 283 -13.35 11.29 13.02
C GLY A 283 -12.70 9.95 12.70
N LEU A 284 -11.37 9.97 12.72
CA LEU A 284 -10.52 8.83 12.42
C LEU A 284 -10.51 7.84 13.61
N VAL A 285 -10.80 6.58 13.33
CA VAL A 285 -10.64 5.48 14.30
C VAL A 285 -9.62 4.51 13.74
N LEU A 286 -8.57 4.23 14.49
CA LEU A 286 -7.51 3.32 14.09
C LEU A 286 -7.47 2.09 15.00
N PRO A 287 -7.37 0.88 14.44
CA PRO A 287 -7.03 -0.31 15.22
C PRO A 287 -5.72 -0.08 16.00
N PRO A 288 -5.63 -0.50 17.27
CA PRO A 288 -4.46 -0.21 18.11
C PRO A 288 -3.13 -0.67 17.52
N ARG A 289 -3.12 -1.79 16.79
CA ARG A 289 -1.88 -2.35 16.21
C ARG A 289 -1.27 -1.43 15.15
N VAL A 290 -2.08 -0.73 14.37
CA VAL A 290 -1.61 0.15 13.29
C VAL A 290 -1.48 1.60 13.74
N ALA A 291 -2.12 2.00 14.83
CA ALA A 291 -2.10 3.37 15.32
C ALA A 291 -0.68 3.84 15.65
N PRO A 292 -0.21 4.98 15.11
CA PRO A 292 1.10 5.54 15.45
C PRO A 292 1.23 5.89 16.94
N VAL A 293 0.16 6.36 17.53
CA VAL A 293 0.01 6.59 18.97
C VAL A 293 -1.12 5.69 19.47
N GLN A 294 -0.80 4.79 20.40
CA GLN A 294 -1.77 3.86 20.98
C GLN A 294 -2.39 4.43 22.27
N VAL A 295 -1.65 5.26 22.97
CA VAL A 295 -2.10 5.92 24.19
C VAL A 295 -1.63 7.37 24.17
N ASP A 296 -2.55 8.31 24.24
CA ASP A 296 -2.24 9.71 24.48
C ASP A 296 -2.63 10.08 25.92
N ILE A 297 -1.66 10.56 26.68
CA ILE A 297 -1.84 10.97 28.07
C ILE A 297 -2.08 12.47 28.07
N ILE A 298 -3.26 12.89 28.52
CA ILE A 298 -3.64 14.31 28.63
C ILE A 298 -3.66 14.70 30.13
N PRO A 299 -2.61 15.40 30.62
CA PRO A 299 -2.58 15.82 32.00
C PRO A 299 -3.61 16.92 32.26
N VAL A 300 -4.64 16.62 33.05
CA VAL A 300 -5.61 17.60 33.48
C VAL A 300 -5.04 18.37 34.69
N MET A 301 -5.18 19.69 34.68
CA MET A 301 -4.57 20.58 35.69
C MET A 301 -3.04 20.43 35.77
N GLN A 302 -2.36 20.40 34.64
CA GLN A 302 -0.90 20.15 34.54
C GLN A 302 -0.02 21.09 35.34
N LYS A 303 -0.52 22.28 35.72
CA LYS A 303 0.19 23.24 36.58
C LYS A 303 0.19 22.84 38.06
N LYS A 304 -0.63 21.89 38.47
CA LYS A 304 -0.66 21.37 39.85
C LYS A 304 0.56 20.46 40.07
N ALA A 305 1.21 20.63 41.21
CA ALA A 305 2.39 19.84 41.59
C ALA A 305 2.09 18.32 41.52
N GLY A 306 3.00 17.54 40.96
CA GLY A 306 2.92 16.09 40.86
C GLY A 306 2.13 15.55 39.64
N VAL A 307 1.43 16.41 38.87
CA VAL A 307 0.63 15.95 37.73
C VAL A 307 1.51 15.53 36.54
N LEU A 308 2.47 16.37 36.15
CA LEU A 308 3.38 16.06 35.04
C LEU A 308 4.35 14.93 35.40
N GLU A 309 4.80 14.86 36.64
CA GLU A 309 5.63 13.76 37.14
C GLU A 309 4.87 12.43 37.10
N LYS A 310 3.59 12.45 37.47
CA LYS A 310 2.73 11.25 37.35
C LYS A 310 2.46 10.85 35.90
N ALA A 311 2.26 11.81 35.02
CA ALA A 311 2.12 11.56 33.58
C ALA A 311 3.39 10.89 32.99
N ALA A 312 4.57 11.38 33.39
CA ALA A 312 5.85 10.79 32.97
C ALA A 312 6.05 9.36 33.50
N GLU A 313 5.69 9.08 34.77
CA GLU A 313 5.73 7.73 35.35
C GLU A 313 4.80 6.77 34.59
N VAL A 314 3.58 7.20 34.27
CA VAL A 314 2.59 6.39 33.52
C VAL A 314 3.11 6.12 32.11
N LYS A 315 3.65 7.15 31.43
CA LYS A 315 4.26 7.01 30.10
C LYS A 315 5.35 5.96 30.10
N GLU A 316 6.28 6.01 31.06
CA GLU A 316 7.38 5.07 31.16
C GLU A 316 6.88 3.63 31.34
N LYS A 317 5.90 3.40 32.21
CA LYS A 317 5.30 2.09 32.43
C LYS A 317 4.68 1.52 31.15
N LEU A 318 3.97 2.36 30.39
CA LEU A 318 3.31 1.95 29.14
C LEU A 318 4.33 1.68 28.02
N ILE A 319 5.39 2.48 27.93
CA ILE A 319 6.50 2.24 26.98
C ILE A 319 7.19 0.90 27.31
N ASN A 320 7.46 0.64 28.60
CA ASN A 320 8.07 -0.63 29.04
C ASN A 320 7.16 -1.84 28.78
N ALA A 321 5.84 -1.62 28.69
CA ALA A 321 4.87 -2.62 28.24
C ALA A 321 4.80 -2.77 26.71
N GLY A 322 5.63 -2.05 25.94
CA GLY A 322 5.70 -2.13 24.48
C GLY A 322 4.68 -1.28 23.73
N LEU A 323 4.05 -0.31 24.40
CA LEU A 323 3.06 0.58 23.76
C LEU A 323 3.71 1.85 23.22
N ARG A 324 3.13 2.38 22.13
CA ARG A 324 3.47 3.70 21.58
C ARG A 324 2.68 4.78 22.31
N VAL A 325 3.37 5.61 23.06
CA VAL A 325 2.75 6.54 24.01
C VAL A 325 3.18 7.97 23.75
N LYS A 326 2.24 8.89 23.74
CA LYS A 326 2.43 10.34 23.72
C LYS A 326 1.92 10.95 25.00
N VAL A 327 2.49 12.08 25.41
CA VAL A 327 1.93 12.97 26.45
C VAL A 327 1.68 14.31 25.80
N ASP A 328 0.46 14.81 25.89
CA ASP A 328 0.14 16.16 25.47
C ASP A 328 0.23 17.14 26.67
N ASP A 329 1.43 17.65 26.90
CA ASP A 329 1.75 18.64 27.94
C ASP A 329 1.70 20.09 27.40
N SER A 330 1.16 20.29 26.19
CA SER A 330 0.95 21.62 25.61
C SER A 330 0.10 22.52 26.54
N ASP A 331 0.10 23.80 26.28
CA ASP A 331 -0.66 24.81 27.06
C ASP A 331 -2.14 24.93 26.61
N LYS A 332 -2.56 24.09 25.67
CA LYS A 332 -3.96 24.00 25.25
C LYS A 332 -4.86 23.53 26.37
N ASN A 333 -6.13 23.94 26.36
CA ASN A 333 -7.07 23.45 27.36
C ASN A 333 -7.42 21.97 27.15
N PRO A 334 -7.78 21.24 28.22
CA PRO A 334 -8.05 19.81 28.13
C PRO A 334 -9.15 19.44 27.13
N GLY A 335 -10.21 20.24 27.05
CA GLY A 335 -11.32 19.99 26.11
C GLY A 335 -10.85 20.03 24.64
N TRP A 336 -9.99 20.96 24.30
CA TRP A 336 -9.35 21.02 22.98
C TRP A 336 -8.49 19.78 22.71
N LYS A 337 -7.67 19.37 23.69
CA LYS A 337 -6.80 18.20 23.55
C LYS A 337 -7.62 16.93 23.33
N PHE A 338 -8.71 16.73 24.05
CA PHE A 338 -9.61 15.59 23.82
C PHE A 338 -10.23 15.62 22.43
N SER A 339 -10.74 16.77 21.98
CA SER A 339 -11.31 16.89 20.62
C SER A 339 -10.29 16.60 19.51
N GLU A 340 -9.04 17.01 19.69
CA GLU A 340 -7.97 16.73 18.73
C GLU A 340 -7.63 15.24 18.65
N GLN A 341 -7.70 14.52 19.76
CA GLN A 341 -7.43 13.07 19.78
C GLN A 341 -8.63 12.24 19.27
N GLU A 342 -9.81 12.81 19.27
CA GLU A 342 -11.02 12.17 18.76
C GLU A 342 -11.18 12.31 17.24
N MET A 343 -10.56 13.36 16.64
CA MET A 343 -10.54 13.62 15.20
C MET A 343 -9.58 12.69 14.45
#